data_d038298705fa04a04a0013e5a5df5d45
#
_entry.id   d038298705fa04a04a0013e5a5df5d45
#
_cell.length_a   1.000
_cell.length_b   1.000
_cell.length_c   1.000
_cell.angle_alpha   90.00
_cell.angle_beta   90.00
_cell.angle_gamma   90.00
#
_symmetry.space_group_name_H-M   'P 1'
#
loop_
_entity.id
_entity.type
_entity.pdbx_description
1 polymer ?
#
loop_
_entity_poly.entity_id
_entity_poly.type
_entity_poly.pdbx_seq_one_letter_code
_entity_poly.pdbx_strand_id
1 'polypeptide(L)'
;MPATVNAAMSILQAIRSFLFYLLLGTSSLLWCSLSFFIAPFLPFRARYRFINVYWCRCALWLSKVFLGIRYEVKGAENVPDRPCVIQSNHQSTWETFFLSAYFEPLSQVLKRELLFVPFFGWAMAMLRPIAIDRDNPKVALKQVAKKGDELLKDNTWVLIFPEGTRVPYGTIGKFSRSGSALAVNANLPVLPIAHNAGKFWPKAGWIRTPGVITVVIGAPMYAEGTGPRAIAELNDRVQAWNEQAQREMGSLPPGPVAEVPTEQAAV
;
A
#
# COMPACT_ATOMS: atom_id res chain seq x y z
N MET A 1 26.08 -24.07 2.28
CA MET A 1 25.67 -24.59 0.95
C MET A 1 26.77 -24.29 -0.04
N PRO A 2 27.14 -25.20 -0.98
CA PRO A 2 28.21 -24.95 -1.94
C PRO A 2 27.87 -23.79 -2.86
N ALA A 3 28.90 -23.02 -3.28
CA ALA A 3 28.75 -21.82 -4.11
C ALA A 3 28.02 -22.07 -5.45
N THR A 4 28.12 -23.26 -5.99
CA THR A 4 27.42 -23.68 -7.22
C THR A 4 25.89 -23.77 -7.05
N VAL A 5 25.38 -24.19 -5.89
CA VAL A 5 23.94 -24.23 -5.60
C VAL A 5 23.36 -22.83 -5.48
N ASN A 6 24.09 -21.91 -4.86
CA ASN A 6 23.69 -20.51 -4.75
C ASN A 6 23.64 -19.82 -6.13
N ALA A 7 24.60 -20.10 -7.01
CA ALA A 7 24.60 -19.55 -8.37
C ALA A 7 23.45 -20.08 -9.23
N ALA A 8 23.17 -21.38 -9.20
CA ALA A 8 22.05 -21.96 -9.94
C ALA A 8 20.70 -21.45 -9.46
N MET A 9 20.50 -21.31 -8.16
CA MET A 9 19.29 -20.71 -7.57
C MET A 9 19.13 -19.24 -7.99
N SER A 10 20.21 -18.48 -8.05
CA SER A 10 20.19 -17.09 -8.48
C SER A 10 19.80 -16.94 -9.96
N ILE A 11 20.34 -17.81 -10.84
CA ILE A 11 20.00 -17.84 -12.27
C ILE A 11 18.53 -18.20 -12.48
N LEU A 12 18.05 -19.24 -11.82
CA LEU A 12 16.64 -19.65 -11.90
C LEU A 12 15.72 -18.51 -11.45
N GLN A 13 16.07 -17.83 -10.37
CA GLN A 13 15.26 -16.71 -9.85
C GLN A 13 15.31 -15.51 -10.78
N ALA A 14 16.41 -15.26 -11.47
CA ALA A 14 16.53 -14.24 -12.49
C ALA A 14 15.61 -14.55 -13.69
N ILE A 15 15.63 -15.79 -14.21
CA ILE A 15 14.76 -16.23 -15.31
C ILE A 15 13.27 -16.06 -14.89
N ARG A 16 12.91 -16.52 -13.71
CA ARG A 16 11.54 -16.40 -13.17
C ARG A 16 11.10 -14.95 -13.07
N SER A 17 11.97 -14.08 -12.57
CA SER A 17 11.70 -12.63 -12.49
C SER A 17 11.57 -12.00 -13.86
N PHE A 18 12.41 -12.36 -14.84
CA PHE A 18 12.31 -11.90 -16.21
C PHE A 18 10.96 -12.28 -16.85
N LEU A 19 10.60 -13.56 -16.78
CA LEU A 19 9.32 -14.05 -17.31
C LEU A 19 8.13 -13.35 -16.64
N PHE A 20 8.20 -13.17 -15.34
CA PHE A 20 7.18 -12.43 -14.59
C PHE A 20 7.00 -11.01 -15.13
N TYR A 21 8.11 -10.23 -15.28
CA TYR A 21 8.02 -8.86 -15.76
C TYR A 21 7.60 -8.75 -17.22
N LEU A 22 8.01 -9.70 -18.05
CA LEU A 22 7.56 -9.79 -19.44
C LEU A 22 6.04 -9.97 -19.48
N LEU A 23 5.50 -10.92 -18.72
CA LEU A 23 4.06 -11.19 -18.67
C LEU A 23 3.29 -10.07 -18.00
N LEU A 24 3.82 -9.49 -16.93
CA LEU A 24 3.21 -8.34 -16.26
C LEU A 24 3.14 -7.13 -17.19
N GLY A 25 4.21 -6.82 -17.92
CA GLY A 25 4.27 -5.71 -18.85
C GLY A 25 3.34 -5.90 -20.04
N THR A 26 3.37 -7.07 -20.68
CA THR A 26 2.50 -7.38 -21.83
C THR A 26 1.03 -7.41 -21.41
N SER A 27 0.68 -8.05 -20.28
CA SER A 27 -0.69 -8.04 -19.78
C SER A 27 -1.16 -6.65 -19.39
N SER A 28 -0.30 -5.81 -18.80
CA SER A 28 -0.60 -4.39 -18.52
C SER A 28 -0.96 -3.63 -19.79
N LEU A 29 -0.12 -3.74 -20.81
CA LEU A 29 -0.33 -3.02 -22.08
C LEU A 29 -1.65 -3.44 -22.72
N LEU A 30 -1.88 -4.75 -22.86
CA LEU A 30 -3.11 -5.30 -23.45
C LEU A 30 -4.34 -4.90 -22.62
N TRP A 31 -4.27 -5.05 -21.30
CA TRP A 31 -5.40 -4.75 -20.43
C TRP A 31 -5.74 -3.26 -20.38
N CYS A 32 -4.74 -2.38 -20.30
CA CYS A 32 -4.95 -0.95 -20.36
C CYS A 32 -5.50 -0.49 -21.71
N SER A 33 -5.02 -1.08 -22.81
CA SER A 33 -5.55 -0.80 -24.16
C SER A 33 -7.02 -1.22 -24.25
N LEU A 34 -7.35 -2.43 -23.80
CA LEU A 34 -8.73 -2.94 -23.78
C LEU A 34 -9.62 -2.08 -22.91
N SER A 35 -9.09 -1.65 -21.76
CA SER A 35 -9.80 -0.79 -20.82
C SER A 35 -10.18 0.56 -21.42
N PHE A 36 -9.34 1.12 -22.29
CA PHE A 36 -9.64 2.36 -22.98
C PHE A 36 -10.93 2.29 -23.82
N PHE A 37 -11.18 1.15 -24.44
CA PHE A 37 -12.37 0.97 -25.29
C PHE A 37 -13.61 0.51 -24.52
N ILE A 38 -13.45 -0.28 -23.45
CA ILE A 38 -14.59 -0.89 -22.75
C ILE A 38 -15.02 -0.04 -21.55
N ALA A 39 -14.06 0.46 -20.78
CA ALA A 39 -14.35 1.07 -19.49
C ALA A 39 -15.21 2.34 -19.53
N PRO A 40 -15.18 3.21 -20.55
CA PRO A 40 -16.05 4.38 -20.63
C PRO A 40 -17.55 4.04 -20.58
N PHE A 41 -17.93 2.85 -21.04
CA PHE A 41 -19.33 2.38 -21.09
C PHE A 41 -19.79 1.71 -19.79
N LEU A 42 -18.89 1.52 -18.82
CA LEU A 42 -19.22 0.85 -17.57
C LEU A 42 -19.53 1.87 -16.46
N PRO A 43 -20.49 1.57 -15.58
CA PRO A 43 -20.69 2.34 -14.35
C PRO A 43 -19.44 2.24 -13.46
N PHE A 44 -19.21 3.24 -12.61
CA PHE A 44 -17.93 3.40 -11.89
C PHE A 44 -17.45 2.15 -11.15
N ARG A 45 -18.32 1.45 -10.41
CA ARG A 45 -17.92 0.24 -9.68
C ARG A 45 -17.52 -0.92 -10.61
N ALA A 46 -18.25 -1.13 -11.70
CA ALA A 46 -17.92 -2.14 -12.70
C ALA A 46 -16.61 -1.77 -13.44
N ARG A 47 -16.44 -0.50 -13.77
CA ARG A 47 -15.22 0.06 -14.36
C ARG A 47 -14.01 -0.17 -13.46
N TYR A 48 -14.15 0.13 -12.16
CA TYR A 48 -13.09 -0.08 -11.17
C TYR A 48 -12.69 -1.56 -11.10
N ARG A 49 -13.65 -2.47 -11.01
CA ARG A 49 -13.39 -3.92 -11.02
C ARG A 49 -12.68 -4.35 -12.29
N PHE A 50 -13.17 -3.91 -13.44
CA PHE A 50 -12.60 -4.26 -14.74
C PHE A 50 -11.16 -3.76 -14.87
N ILE A 51 -10.91 -2.46 -14.71
CA ILE A 51 -9.58 -1.87 -14.89
C ILE A 51 -8.59 -2.37 -13.82
N ASN A 52 -9.01 -2.37 -12.56
CA ASN A 52 -8.07 -2.46 -11.43
C ASN A 52 -8.12 -3.82 -10.74
N VAL A 53 -9.29 -4.27 -10.27
CA VAL A 53 -9.38 -5.48 -9.44
C VAL A 53 -8.93 -6.72 -10.21
N TYR A 54 -9.45 -6.93 -11.41
CA TYR A 54 -9.15 -8.14 -12.19
C TYR A 54 -7.68 -8.16 -12.63
N TRP A 55 -7.14 -7.01 -13.06
CA TRP A 55 -5.73 -6.94 -13.42
C TRP A 55 -4.80 -7.10 -12.20
N CYS A 56 -5.11 -6.46 -11.07
CA CYS A 56 -4.33 -6.61 -9.84
C CYS A 56 -4.35 -8.07 -9.34
N ARG A 57 -5.50 -8.75 -9.40
CA ARG A 57 -5.60 -10.19 -9.08
C ARG A 57 -4.76 -11.04 -10.02
N CYS A 58 -4.75 -10.71 -11.31
CA CYS A 58 -3.86 -11.36 -12.29
C CYS A 58 -2.38 -11.13 -11.94
N ALA A 59 -1.98 -9.89 -11.61
CA ALA A 59 -0.61 -9.57 -11.21
C ALA A 59 -0.17 -10.33 -9.93
N LEU A 60 -1.06 -10.43 -8.93
CA LEU A 60 -0.82 -11.22 -7.72
C LEU A 60 -0.72 -12.73 -8.03
N TRP A 61 -1.56 -13.24 -8.91
CA TRP A 61 -1.48 -14.63 -9.38
C TRP A 61 -0.17 -14.90 -10.14
N LEU A 62 0.23 -14.03 -11.05
CA LEU A 62 1.52 -14.12 -11.74
C LEU A 62 2.68 -14.10 -10.75
N SER A 63 2.63 -13.25 -9.73
CA SER A 63 3.67 -13.20 -8.68
C SER A 63 3.74 -14.50 -7.89
N LYS A 64 2.61 -15.13 -7.60
CA LYS A 64 2.55 -16.43 -6.94
C LYS A 64 3.16 -17.54 -7.82
N VAL A 65 2.78 -17.60 -9.10
CA VAL A 65 3.20 -18.68 -10.02
C VAL A 65 4.68 -18.55 -10.40
N PHE A 66 5.08 -17.37 -10.84
CA PHE A 66 6.44 -17.18 -11.38
C PHE A 66 7.46 -16.84 -10.29
N LEU A 67 7.11 -16.02 -9.33
CA LEU A 67 8.05 -15.58 -8.29
C LEU A 67 7.99 -16.43 -7.01
N GLY A 68 6.93 -17.23 -6.83
CA GLY A 68 6.70 -17.98 -5.58
C GLY A 68 6.33 -17.07 -4.41
N ILE A 69 5.83 -15.85 -4.68
CA ILE A 69 5.41 -14.91 -3.65
C ILE A 69 3.94 -15.19 -3.31
N ARG A 70 3.70 -15.67 -2.10
CA ARG A 70 2.37 -15.86 -1.50
C ARG A 70 2.10 -14.78 -0.48
N TYR A 71 0.92 -14.71 0.05
CA TYR A 71 0.58 -13.79 1.14
C TYR A 71 -0.40 -14.42 2.12
N GLU A 72 -0.40 -13.88 3.32
CA GLU A 72 -1.37 -14.12 4.38
C GLU A 72 -1.87 -12.78 4.92
N VAL A 73 -3.12 -12.75 5.36
CA VAL A 73 -3.75 -11.55 5.94
C VAL A 73 -4.14 -11.88 7.38
N LYS A 74 -3.74 -11.01 8.30
CA LYS A 74 -4.11 -11.04 9.72
C LYS A 74 -4.93 -9.80 10.04
N GLY A 75 -5.96 -9.94 10.87
CA GLY A 75 -6.83 -8.83 11.25
C GLY A 75 -7.84 -8.44 10.15
N ALA A 76 -8.25 -9.38 9.28
CA ALA A 76 -9.27 -9.13 8.27
C ALA A 76 -10.62 -8.71 8.88
N GLU A 77 -10.91 -9.16 10.09
CA GLU A 77 -12.07 -8.80 10.90
C GLU A 77 -12.10 -7.32 11.33
N ASN A 78 -10.97 -6.65 11.27
CA ASN A 78 -10.86 -5.22 11.62
C ASN A 78 -11.34 -4.29 10.48
N VAL A 79 -11.61 -4.82 9.30
CA VAL A 79 -12.07 -4.00 8.18
C VAL A 79 -13.49 -3.52 8.46
N PRO A 80 -13.72 -2.19 8.57
CA PRO A 80 -15.05 -1.68 8.85
C PRO A 80 -15.98 -1.81 7.62
N ASP A 81 -17.29 -1.85 7.87
CA ASP A 81 -18.32 -1.98 6.82
C ASP A 81 -18.35 -0.78 5.85
N ARG A 82 -17.85 0.36 6.30
CA ARG A 82 -17.83 1.59 5.49
C ARG A 82 -16.39 1.98 5.14
N PRO A 83 -16.15 2.43 3.90
CA PRO A 83 -14.87 2.95 3.49
C PRO A 83 -14.38 4.09 4.38
N CYS A 84 -13.08 4.06 4.67
CA CYS A 84 -12.38 5.07 5.45
C CYS A 84 -10.99 5.35 4.85
N VAL A 85 -10.16 6.08 5.57
CA VAL A 85 -8.78 6.33 5.17
C VAL A 85 -7.92 5.14 5.54
N ILE A 86 -7.22 4.57 4.55
CA ILE A 86 -6.21 3.52 4.77
C ILE A 86 -4.84 4.18 4.80
N GLN A 87 -4.06 3.92 5.85
CA GLN A 87 -2.64 4.27 5.90
C GLN A 87 -1.80 3.00 5.98
N SER A 88 -0.92 2.81 5.00
CA SER A 88 -0.03 1.65 4.91
C SER A 88 1.41 2.08 4.71
N ASN A 89 2.37 1.34 5.28
CA ASN A 89 3.78 1.50 4.91
C ASN A 89 3.99 1.22 3.41
N HIS A 90 5.02 1.79 2.81
CA HIS A 90 5.28 1.68 1.37
C HIS A 90 6.69 1.15 1.11
N GLN A 91 6.80 -0.11 0.69
CA GLN A 91 8.09 -0.78 0.48
C GLN A 91 8.25 -1.37 -0.92
N SER A 92 7.15 -1.67 -1.61
CA SER A 92 7.13 -2.45 -2.85
C SER A 92 6.11 -1.89 -3.85
N THR A 93 6.00 -2.51 -5.00
CA THR A 93 4.85 -2.34 -5.90
C THR A 93 3.76 -3.37 -5.58
N TRP A 94 4.12 -4.46 -4.92
CA TRP A 94 3.22 -5.56 -4.61
C TRP A 94 2.01 -5.11 -3.77
N GLU A 95 2.24 -4.33 -2.72
CA GLU A 95 1.15 -3.85 -1.86
C GLU A 95 0.16 -2.94 -2.59
N THR A 96 0.59 -2.23 -3.63
CA THR A 96 -0.35 -1.43 -4.42
C THR A 96 -1.33 -2.32 -5.17
N PHE A 97 -0.89 -3.45 -5.71
CA PHE A 97 -1.76 -4.44 -6.33
C PHE A 97 -2.67 -5.12 -5.32
N PHE A 98 -2.10 -5.52 -4.17
CA PHE A 98 -2.86 -6.19 -3.13
C PHE A 98 -3.97 -5.29 -2.57
N LEU A 99 -3.63 -4.09 -2.11
CA LEU A 99 -4.59 -3.16 -1.50
C LEU A 99 -5.67 -2.73 -2.50
N SER A 100 -5.30 -2.54 -3.77
CA SER A 100 -6.26 -2.19 -4.83
C SER A 100 -7.22 -3.33 -5.20
N ALA A 101 -6.82 -4.59 -5.00
CA ALA A 101 -7.66 -5.75 -5.23
C ALA A 101 -8.48 -6.16 -4.00
N TYR A 102 -8.03 -5.78 -2.81
CA TYR A 102 -8.64 -6.15 -1.53
C TYR A 102 -9.74 -5.16 -1.11
N PHE A 103 -9.49 -3.86 -1.28
CA PHE A 103 -10.43 -2.78 -0.98
C PHE A 103 -11.03 -2.21 -2.26
N GLU A 104 -12.35 -2.34 -2.44
CA GLU A 104 -13.02 -1.88 -3.66
C GLU A 104 -14.32 -1.10 -3.40
N PRO A 105 -14.51 0.06 -4.07
CA PRO A 105 -13.51 0.77 -4.85
C PRO A 105 -12.51 1.53 -3.98
N LEU A 106 -11.25 1.64 -4.45
CA LEU A 106 -10.18 2.33 -3.74
C LEU A 106 -9.56 3.40 -4.63
N SER A 107 -9.37 4.59 -4.08
CA SER A 107 -8.58 5.65 -4.69
C SER A 107 -7.27 5.81 -3.94
N GLN A 108 -6.18 5.93 -4.68
CA GLN A 108 -4.85 6.13 -4.10
C GLN A 108 -4.27 7.48 -4.50
N VAL A 109 -3.44 8.01 -3.62
CA VAL A 109 -2.64 9.20 -3.93
C VAL A 109 -1.49 8.79 -4.82
N LEU A 110 -1.42 9.37 -6.01
CA LEU A 110 -0.37 9.08 -6.98
C LEU A 110 0.28 10.35 -7.55
N LYS A 111 1.45 10.19 -8.13
CA LYS A 111 2.16 11.28 -8.81
C LYS A 111 1.42 11.65 -10.10
N ARG A 112 1.13 12.96 -10.30
CA ARG A 112 0.34 13.45 -11.46
C ARG A 112 0.91 13.01 -12.81
N GLU A 113 2.23 12.94 -12.94
CA GLU A 113 2.91 12.55 -14.18
C GLU A 113 2.58 11.12 -14.62
N LEU A 114 2.17 10.25 -13.71
CA LEU A 114 1.74 8.90 -14.06
C LEU A 114 0.48 8.89 -14.95
N LEU A 115 -0.33 9.93 -14.90
CA LEU A 115 -1.52 10.05 -15.76
C LEU A 115 -1.17 10.35 -17.21
N PHE A 116 0.06 10.79 -17.51
CA PHE A 116 0.53 11.05 -18.87
C PHE A 116 1.17 9.82 -19.53
N VAL A 117 1.36 8.71 -18.79
CA VAL A 117 1.84 7.45 -19.39
C VAL A 117 0.76 6.88 -20.29
N PRO A 118 1.02 6.71 -21.60
CA PRO A 118 0.02 6.20 -22.53
C PRO A 118 -0.59 4.89 -22.08
N PHE A 119 -1.87 4.70 -22.36
CA PHE A 119 -2.73 3.58 -21.94
C PHE A 119 -2.87 3.43 -20.42
N PHE A 120 -1.76 3.28 -19.69
CA PHE A 120 -1.77 3.13 -18.23
C PHE A 120 -2.37 4.37 -17.55
N GLY A 121 -1.86 5.55 -17.87
CA GLY A 121 -2.34 6.80 -17.28
C GLY A 121 -3.81 7.08 -17.62
N TRP A 122 -4.22 6.75 -18.83
CA TRP A 122 -5.62 6.90 -19.28
C TRP A 122 -6.56 5.95 -18.53
N ALA A 123 -6.14 4.69 -18.35
CA ALA A 123 -6.89 3.74 -17.54
C ALA A 123 -6.98 4.20 -16.07
N MET A 124 -5.85 4.66 -15.50
CA MET A 124 -5.80 5.17 -14.13
C MET A 124 -6.66 6.43 -13.95
N ALA A 125 -6.70 7.34 -14.91
CA ALA A 125 -7.54 8.55 -14.84
C ALA A 125 -9.04 8.22 -14.70
N MET A 126 -9.50 7.12 -15.31
CA MET A 126 -10.88 6.65 -15.20
C MET A 126 -11.23 6.08 -13.80
N LEU A 127 -10.25 5.86 -12.93
CA LEU A 127 -10.42 5.33 -11.57
C LEU A 127 -10.52 6.43 -10.50
N ARG A 128 -10.57 7.70 -10.91
CA ARG A 128 -10.70 8.85 -10.00
C ARG A 128 -9.57 8.94 -8.96
N PRO A 129 -8.27 8.80 -9.36
CA PRO A 129 -7.15 8.86 -8.43
C PRO A 129 -6.99 10.25 -7.85
N ILE A 130 -6.33 10.35 -6.70
CA ILE A 130 -5.89 11.63 -6.14
C ILE A 130 -4.50 11.92 -6.71
N ALA A 131 -4.47 12.57 -7.89
CA ALA A 131 -3.23 12.92 -8.55
C ALA A 131 -2.64 14.20 -7.97
N ILE A 132 -1.42 14.13 -7.43
CA ILE A 132 -0.76 15.26 -6.77
C ILE A 132 0.51 15.67 -7.49
N ASP A 133 0.81 16.94 -7.40
CA ASP A 133 2.12 17.51 -7.72
C ASP A 133 2.99 17.45 -6.44
N ARG A 134 4.00 16.60 -6.44
CA ARG A 134 4.89 16.43 -5.27
C ARG A 134 5.86 17.58 -5.08
N ASP A 135 6.09 18.38 -6.12
CA ASP A 135 6.99 19.54 -6.07
C ASP A 135 6.31 20.74 -5.38
N ASN A 136 4.96 20.64 -5.19
CA ASN A 136 4.19 21.65 -4.47
C ASN A 136 3.40 21.04 -3.28
N PRO A 137 4.06 20.76 -2.14
CA PRO A 137 3.45 20.06 -1.01
C PRO A 137 2.19 20.71 -0.44
N LYS A 138 2.12 22.06 -0.43
CA LYS A 138 0.94 22.78 0.08
C LYS A 138 -0.29 22.56 -0.80
N VAL A 139 -0.10 22.59 -2.13
CA VAL A 139 -1.18 22.32 -3.09
C VAL A 139 -1.59 20.85 -3.03
N ALA A 140 -0.61 19.94 -2.97
CA ALA A 140 -0.84 18.51 -2.84
C ALA A 140 -1.71 18.18 -1.60
N LEU A 141 -1.40 18.78 -0.44
CA LEU A 141 -2.17 18.57 0.78
C LEU A 141 -3.63 19.02 0.64
N LYS A 142 -3.86 20.20 0.02
CA LYS A 142 -5.23 20.70 -0.26
C LYS A 142 -5.98 19.76 -1.22
N GLN A 143 -5.30 19.24 -2.24
CA GLN A 143 -5.90 18.29 -3.20
C GLN A 143 -6.29 16.99 -2.52
N VAL A 144 -5.41 16.43 -1.67
CA VAL A 144 -5.71 15.22 -0.89
C VAL A 144 -6.92 15.44 0.02
N ALA A 145 -6.96 16.56 0.75
CA ALA A 145 -8.06 16.87 1.65
C ALA A 145 -9.39 17.00 0.89
N LYS A 146 -9.44 17.82 -0.16
CA LYS A 146 -10.68 18.07 -0.91
C LYS A 146 -11.17 16.81 -1.63
N LYS A 147 -10.31 16.21 -2.46
CA LYS A 147 -10.70 15.08 -3.30
C LYS A 147 -10.89 13.80 -2.48
N GLY A 148 -10.11 13.64 -1.40
CA GLY A 148 -10.28 12.54 -0.46
C GLY A 148 -11.62 12.57 0.24
N ASP A 149 -12.06 13.73 0.72
CA ASP A 149 -13.38 13.91 1.34
C ASP A 149 -14.53 13.59 0.37
N GLU A 150 -14.44 14.07 -0.89
CA GLU A 150 -15.41 13.75 -1.94
C GLU A 150 -15.51 12.24 -2.20
N LEU A 151 -14.38 11.54 -2.23
CA LEU A 151 -14.31 10.09 -2.48
C LEU A 151 -14.86 9.29 -1.30
N LEU A 152 -14.54 9.67 -0.07
CA LEU A 152 -15.05 9.02 1.14
C LEU A 152 -16.58 9.14 1.23
N LYS A 153 -17.15 10.32 0.91
CA LYS A 153 -18.60 10.53 0.81
C LYS A 153 -19.26 9.67 -0.26
N ASP A 154 -18.53 9.32 -1.32
CA ASP A 154 -18.99 8.44 -2.41
C ASP A 154 -18.63 6.95 -2.17
N ASN A 155 -18.52 6.53 -0.92
CA ASN A 155 -18.20 5.17 -0.52
C ASN A 155 -16.97 4.58 -1.24
N THR A 156 -15.90 5.36 -1.35
CA THR A 156 -14.62 4.96 -1.94
C THR A 156 -13.52 5.01 -0.87
N TRP A 157 -12.79 3.92 -0.69
CA TRP A 157 -11.62 3.89 0.19
C TRP A 157 -10.53 4.84 -0.29
N VAL A 158 -9.86 5.53 0.61
CA VAL A 158 -8.74 6.42 0.27
C VAL A 158 -7.45 5.85 0.85
N LEU A 159 -6.56 5.38 -0.03
CA LEU A 159 -5.25 4.86 0.35
C LEU A 159 -4.19 5.96 0.31
N ILE A 160 -3.49 6.10 1.42
CA ILE A 160 -2.36 7.00 1.55
C ILE A 160 -1.16 6.20 2.08
N PHE A 161 -0.05 6.33 1.37
CA PHE A 161 1.26 5.89 1.86
C PHE A 161 1.91 7.09 2.56
N PRO A 162 1.89 7.15 3.91
CA PRO A 162 2.26 8.38 4.62
C PRO A 162 3.76 8.73 4.53
N GLU A 163 4.58 7.77 4.15
CA GLU A 163 6.02 7.98 3.88
C GLU A 163 6.29 8.78 2.60
N GLY A 164 5.28 8.91 1.72
CA GLY A 164 5.37 9.66 0.46
C GLY A 164 6.23 9.01 -0.63
N THR A 165 7.06 8.02 -0.29
CA THR A 165 7.88 7.23 -1.22
C THR A 165 8.12 5.84 -0.66
N ARG A 166 8.52 4.91 -1.53
CA ARG A 166 8.91 3.56 -1.08
C ARG A 166 10.21 3.61 -0.28
N VAL A 167 10.16 3.06 0.94
CA VAL A 167 11.32 2.90 1.83
C VAL A 167 11.89 1.48 1.74
N PRO A 168 13.20 1.28 1.95
CA PRO A 168 13.78 -0.06 1.98
C PRO A 168 13.20 -0.92 3.10
N TYR A 169 13.14 -2.24 2.88
CA TYR A 169 12.85 -3.20 3.94
C TYR A 169 13.84 -3.04 5.10
N GLY A 170 13.38 -3.15 6.33
CA GLY A 170 14.19 -2.93 7.52
C GLY A 170 14.27 -1.47 7.98
N THR A 171 13.58 -0.57 7.28
CA THR A 171 13.50 0.86 7.64
C THR A 171 12.05 1.33 7.67
N ILE A 172 11.81 2.43 8.34
CA ILE A 172 10.53 3.14 8.32
C ILE A 172 10.79 4.63 8.11
N GLY A 173 9.97 5.24 7.25
CA GLY A 173 9.98 6.68 7.02
C GLY A 173 9.06 7.41 8.00
N LYS A 174 9.29 8.70 8.19
CA LYS A 174 8.38 9.55 8.96
C LYS A 174 7.03 9.67 8.25
N PHE A 175 5.96 9.46 8.98
CA PHE A 175 4.60 9.56 8.45
C PHE A 175 4.17 11.03 8.29
N SER A 176 3.72 11.39 7.10
CA SER A 176 3.06 12.65 6.84
C SER A 176 1.67 12.66 7.47
N ARG A 177 1.22 13.82 7.91
CA ARG A 177 -0.09 13.98 8.57
C ARG A 177 -1.28 14.01 7.60
N SER A 178 -1.05 13.87 6.30
CA SER A 178 -2.11 14.03 5.28
C SER A 178 -3.27 13.05 5.43
N GLY A 179 -2.99 11.79 5.75
CA GLY A 179 -4.02 10.77 5.95
C GLY A 179 -4.81 10.99 7.23
N SER A 180 -4.13 11.25 8.34
CA SER A 180 -4.77 11.56 9.61
C SER A 180 -5.59 12.85 9.54
N ALA A 181 -5.09 13.87 8.82
CA ALA A 181 -5.84 15.11 8.59
C ALA A 181 -7.12 14.87 7.78
N LEU A 182 -7.04 14.04 6.74
CA LEU A 182 -8.23 13.66 5.96
C LEU A 182 -9.25 12.92 6.83
N ALA A 183 -8.81 11.96 7.63
CA ALA A 183 -9.68 11.18 8.51
C ALA A 183 -10.38 12.05 9.55
N VAL A 184 -9.63 12.92 10.25
CA VAL A 184 -10.19 13.86 11.25
C VAL A 184 -11.22 14.80 10.62
N ASN A 185 -10.90 15.38 9.47
CA ASN A 185 -11.79 16.33 8.80
C ASN A 185 -13.06 15.65 8.24
N ALA A 186 -12.98 14.39 7.84
CA ALA A 186 -14.10 13.60 7.37
C ALA A 186 -14.89 12.93 8.51
N ASN A 187 -14.42 13.05 9.76
CA ASN A 187 -14.96 12.33 10.93
C ASN A 187 -15.02 10.81 10.72
N LEU A 188 -13.97 10.25 10.16
CA LEU A 188 -13.80 8.82 9.86
C LEU A 188 -12.52 8.28 10.49
N PRO A 189 -12.41 6.96 10.71
CA PRO A 189 -11.19 6.39 11.24
C PRO A 189 -10.08 6.31 10.18
N VAL A 190 -8.86 6.12 10.66
CA VAL A 190 -7.76 5.54 9.89
C VAL A 190 -7.75 4.04 10.10
N LEU A 191 -7.75 3.26 9.02
CA LEU A 191 -7.47 1.83 9.04
C LEU A 191 -5.97 1.64 8.80
N PRO A 192 -5.18 1.31 9.84
CA PRO A 192 -3.75 1.13 9.69
C PRO A 192 -3.44 -0.26 9.13
N ILE A 193 -2.53 -0.32 8.16
CA ILE A 193 -2.07 -1.57 7.55
C ILE A 193 -0.55 -1.60 7.56
N ALA A 194 0.02 -2.74 7.95
CA ALA A 194 1.45 -3.01 7.90
C ALA A 194 1.73 -4.27 7.08
N HIS A 195 2.86 -4.30 6.37
CA HIS A 195 3.28 -5.45 5.59
C HIS A 195 4.80 -5.53 5.45
N ASN A 196 5.31 -6.71 5.09
CA ASN A 196 6.73 -6.96 4.86
C ASN A 196 7.08 -7.21 3.38
N ALA A 197 6.31 -6.64 2.46
CA ALA A 197 6.43 -6.89 1.02
C ALA A 197 7.83 -6.56 0.47
N GLY A 198 8.51 -5.54 1.02
CA GLY A 198 9.85 -5.14 0.61
C GLY A 198 10.92 -6.22 0.80
N LYS A 199 10.68 -7.21 1.66
CA LYS A 199 11.56 -8.38 1.86
C LYS A 199 11.66 -9.25 0.60
N PHE A 200 10.55 -9.41 -0.11
CA PHE A 200 10.43 -10.33 -1.25
C PHE A 200 10.42 -9.59 -2.58
N TRP A 201 9.90 -8.38 -2.58
CA TRP A 201 9.83 -7.52 -3.75
C TRP A 201 10.33 -6.09 -3.42
N PRO A 202 11.64 -5.91 -3.24
CA PRO A 202 12.22 -4.60 -2.88
C PRO A 202 12.03 -3.56 -3.99
N LYS A 203 12.11 -2.28 -3.61
CA LYS A 203 12.09 -1.13 -4.55
C LYS A 203 13.24 -1.20 -5.55
N ALA A 204 14.43 -1.54 -5.10
CA ALA A 204 15.65 -1.65 -5.92
C ALA A 204 15.84 -3.06 -6.47
N GLY A 205 16.57 -3.15 -7.60
CA GLY A 205 16.82 -4.41 -8.27
C GLY A 205 15.62 -4.92 -9.05
N TRP A 206 15.81 -5.98 -9.84
CA TRP A 206 14.75 -6.60 -10.65
C TRP A 206 14.49 -8.06 -10.28
N ILE A 207 15.42 -8.72 -9.57
CA ILE A 207 15.25 -10.08 -9.08
C ILE A 207 14.34 -10.05 -7.84
N ARG A 208 13.36 -10.96 -7.82
CA ARG A 208 12.40 -11.13 -6.71
C ARG A 208 12.65 -12.45 -6.01
N THR A 209 12.46 -12.50 -4.71
CA THR A 209 12.69 -13.70 -3.91
C THR A 209 11.38 -14.35 -3.50
N PRO A 210 11.27 -15.69 -3.53
CA PRO A 210 10.06 -16.36 -3.10
C PRO A 210 9.84 -16.22 -1.59
N GLY A 211 8.58 -16.31 -1.16
CA GLY A 211 8.22 -16.28 0.24
C GLY A 211 6.77 -15.94 0.50
N VAL A 212 6.45 -15.65 1.76
CA VAL A 212 5.11 -15.29 2.19
C VAL A 212 5.13 -13.85 2.72
N ILE A 213 4.37 -12.98 2.06
CA ILE A 213 4.15 -11.62 2.53
C ILE A 213 3.06 -11.67 3.60
N THR A 214 3.38 -11.19 4.78
CA THR A 214 2.40 -10.99 5.85
C THR A 214 1.84 -9.58 5.73
N VAL A 215 0.51 -9.47 5.70
CA VAL A 215 -0.24 -8.21 5.78
C VAL A 215 -1.02 -8.22 7.09
N VAL A 216 -0.83 -7.21 7.89
CA VAL A 216 -1.54 -7.02 9.16
C VAL A 216 -2.46 -5.81 9.05
N ILE A 217 -3.75 -6.02 9.28
CA ILE A 217 -4.77 -4.97 9.32
C ILE A 217 -5.07 -4.69 10.79
N GLY A 218 -4.78 -3.49 11.24
CA GLY A 218 -5.05 -3.07 12.62
C GLY A 218 -6.50 -2.63 12.82
N ALA A 219 -6.90 -2.52 14.07
CA ALA A 219 -8.20 -1.95 14.40
C ALA A 219 -8.32 -0.49 13.90
N PRO A 220 -9.51 -0.06 13.42
CA PRO A 220 -9.74 1.31 13.03
C PRO A 220 -9.45 2.30 14.14
N MET A 221 -8.65 3.33 13.87
CA MET A 221 -8.25 4.34 14.85
C MET A 221 -8.99 5.65 14.61
N TYR A 222 -9.75 6.08 15.62
CA TYR A 222 -10.46 7.35 15.61
C TYR A 222 -9.61 8.44 16.28
N ALA A 223 -9.78 9.68 15.83
CA ALA A 223 -9.22 10.84 16.53
C ALA A 223 -10.00 11.14 17.80
N GLU A 224 -9.32 11.63 18.82
CA GLU A 224 -9.90 12.17 20.05
C GLU A 224 -9.99 13.69 19.91
N GLY A 225 -11.11 14.15 19.32
CA GLY A 225 -11.34 15.57 19.04
C GLY A 225 -11.03 15.98 17.59
N THR A 226 -10.83 17.27 17.39
CA THR A 226 -10.64 17.89 16.08
C THR A 226 -9.43 18.83 16.07
N GLY A 227 -9.05 19.30 14.88
CA GLY A 227 -7.98 20.28 14.72
C GLY A 227 -6.56 19.70 14.73
N PRO A 228 -5.55 20.59 14.72
CA PRO A 228 -4.16 20.19 14.50
C PRO A 228 -3.57 19.24 15.55
N ARG A 229 -4.02 19.35 16.80
CA ARG A 229 -3.56 18.49 17.89
C ARG A 229 -4.09 17.05 17.72
N ALA A 230 -5.39 16.89 17.50
CA ALA A 230 -6.00 15.59 17.26
C ALA A 230 -5.41 14.89 16.01
N ILE A 231 -5.12 15.67 14.95
CA ILE A 231 -4.44 15.16 13.76
C ILE A 231 -3.04 14.63 14.10
N ALA A 232 -2.27 15.36 14.91
CA ALA A 232 -0.93 14.94 15.30
C ALA A 232 -0.98 13.65 16.14
N GLU A 233 -1.81 13.63 17.18
CA GLU A 233 -1.97 12.48 18.07
C GLU A 233 -2.44 11.23 17.34
N LEU A 234 -3.41 11.34 16.43
CA LEU A 234 -3.83 10.22 15.58
C LEU A 234 -2.70 9.73 14.69
N ASN A 235 -1.96 10.65 14.06
CA ASN A 235 -0.83 10.30 13.19
C ASN A 235 0.27 9.56 13.94
N ASP A 236 0.61 10.01 15.13
CA ASP A 236 1.65 9.41 15.96
C ASP A 236 1.22 8.00 16.43
N ARG A 237 -0.04 7.80 16.81
CA ARG A 237 -0.60 6.49 17.13
C ARG A 237 -0.56 5.54 15.94
N VAL A 238 -0.95 5.98 14.74
CA VAL A 238 -0.91 5.17 13.52
C VAL A 238 0.52 4.79 13.16
N GLN A 239 1.47 5.72 13.26
CA GLN A 239 2.88 5.43 13.02
C GLN A 239 3.43 4.43 14.04
N ALA A 240 3.19 4.66 15.34
CA ALA A 240 3.65 3.75 16.40
C ALA A 240 3.10 2.33 16.24
N TRP A 241 1.82 2.19 15.90
CA TRP A 241 1.23 0.90 15.59
C TRP A 241 1.88 0.22 14.38
N ASN A 242 2.14 0.97 13.32
CA ASN A 242 2.77 0.42 12.12
C ASN A 242 4.21 -0.04 12.40
N GLU A 243 4.97 0.72 13.19
CA GLU A 243 6.30 0.33 13.65
C GLU A 243 6.26 -0.96 14.47
N GLN A 244 5.33 -1.05 15.41
CA GLN A 244 5.15 -2.23 16.25
C GLN A 244 4.80 -3.46 15.40
N ALA A 245 3.81 -3.35 14.51
CA ALA A 245 3.42 -4.44 13.63
C ALA A 245 4.57 -4.90 12.70
N GLN A 246 5.39 -3.97 12.22
CA GLN A 246 6.58 -4.31 11.43
C GLN A 246 7.66 -5.01 12.27
N ARG A 247 7.84 -4.64 13.56
CA ARG A 247 8.75 -5.36 14.48
C ARG A 247 8.26 -6.78 14.75
N GLU A 248 6.97 -6.96 15.00
CA GLU A 248 6.37 -8.28 15.22
C GLU A 248 6.48 -9.20 13.99
N MET A 249 6.45 -8.62 12.79
CA MET A 249 6.72 -9.36 11.55
C MET A 249 8.23 -9.62 11.30
N GLY A 250 9.12 -9.13 12.15
CA GLY A 250 10.57 -9.18 11.95
C GLY A 250 11.07 -8.30 10.81
N SER A 251 10.32 -7.26 10.44
CA SER A 251 10.65 -6.31 9.38
C SER A 251 11.49 -5.14 9.87
N LEU A 252 11.44 -4.86 11.16
CA LEU A 252 12.28 -3.87 11.84
C LEU A 252 13.06 -4.55 12.96
N PRO A 253 14.24 -4.01 13.34
CA PRO A 253 14.94 -4.50 14.50
C PRO A 253 14.06 -4.38 15.75
N PRO A 254 14.30 -5.20 16.79
CA PRO A 254 13.63 -5.06 18.08
C PRO A 254 13.73 -3.61 18.57
N GLY A 255 12.65 -3.06 19.09
CA GLY A 255 12.68 -1.76 19.75
C GLY A 255 13.57 -1.79 20.98
N PRO A 256 13.90 -0.64 21.56
CA PRO A 256 14.59 -0.61 22.84
C PRO A 256 13.78 -1.48 23.82
N VAL A 257 14.46 -2.44 24.43
CA VAL A 257 13.86 -3.28 25.49
C VAL A 257 13.44 -2.30 26.59
N ALA A 258 12.16 -2.20 26.87
CA ALA A 258 11.71 -1.49 28.06
C ALA A 258 12.43 -2.15 29.25
N GLU A 259 13.30 -1.41 29.94
CA GLU A 259 13.90 -1.89 31.18
C GLU A 259 12.74 -2.24 32.13
N VAL A 260 12.55 -3.53 32.37
CA VAL A 260 11.67 -3.98 33.43
C VAL A 260 12.27 -3.40 34.72
N PRO A 261 11.55 -2.54 35.47
CA PRO A 261 12.04 -2.06 36.74
C PRO A 261 12.37 -3.30 37.57
N THR A 262 13.63 -3.50 37.89
CA THR A 262 14.04 -4.51 38.86
C THR A 262 13.42 -4.08 40.16
N GLU A 263 12.36 -4.78 40.57
CA GLU A 263 11.78 -4.64 41.87
C GLU A 263 12.91 -4.96 42.87
N GLN A 264 13.41 -3.89 43.50
CA GLN A 264 14.44 -4.03 44.54
C GLN A 264 13.80 -4.89 45.62
N ALA A 265 14.30 -6.11 45.75
CA ALA A 265 14.05 -6.97 46.89
C ALA A 265 14.43 -6.19 48.17
N ALA A 266 13.42 -5.66 48.85
CA ALA A 266 13.58 -5.17 50.20
C ALA A 266 13.73 -6.41 51.10
N VAL A 267 14.92 -6.53 51.67
CA VAL A 267 15.22 -7.39 52.85
C VAL A 267 14.77 -6.66 54.10
#